data_e4c24fdb3fb16c7d2f4c37afc75cc657
#
_entry.id   e4c24fdb3fb16c7d2f4c37afc75cc657
#
_cell.length_a   1.000
_cell.length_b   1.000
_cell.length_c   1.000
_cell.angle_alpha   90.00
_cell.angle_beta   90.00
_cell.angle_gamma   90.00
#
_symmetry.space_group_name_H-M   'P 1'
#
loop_
_entity.id
_entity.type
_entity.pdbx_description
1 polymer ?
#
loop_
_entity_poly.entity_id
_entity_poly.type
_entity_poly.pdbx_seq_one_letter_code
_entity_poly.pdbx_strand_id
1 'polypeptide(L)'
;MTDPELDPQRRETIGRFFAAIQGGDYAALQEVLTPDAITRWPQSGERITGAMSCVRVYENYPGGPPSYAVHRISGGGDVWVAELVADYSDGRWYTVSVIEFDGPLIARMTDYFGPSFAAPEWRAAWVERDELTLEPGQSG
;
A
#
# COMPACT_ATOMS: atom_id res chain seq x y z
N MET A 1 14.58 11.01 15.16
CA MET A 1 13.86 12.27 15.43
C MET A 1 12.87 12.55 14.32
N THR A 2 11.64 12.82 14.67
CA THR A 2 10.60 13.14 13.70
C THR A 2 10.63 14.62 13.38
N ASP A 3 10.33 14.97 12.13
CA ASP A 3 10.24 16.35 11.67
C ASP A 3 8.82 16.59 11.17
N PRO A 4 7.94 17.22 11.97
CA PRO A 4 6.55 17.42 11.57
C PRO A 4 6.39 18.35 10.36
N GLU A 5 7.41 19.14 10.01
CA GLU A 5 7.36 19.97 8.82
C GLU A 5 7.37 19.13 7.54
N LEU A 6 7.86 17.90 7.60
CA LEU A 6 7.85 16.97 6.48
C LEU A 6 6.52 16.22 6.32
N ASP A 7 5.61 16.32 7.29
CA ASP A 7 4.39 15.51 7.28
C ASP A 7 3.53 15.73 6.02
N PRO A 8 3.26 16.98 5.58
CA PRO A 8 2.47 17.16 4.35
C PRO A 8 3.13 16.55 3.13
N GLN A 9 4.45 16.70 3.01
CA GLN A 9 5.22 16.15 1.90
C GLN A 9 5.23 14.62 1.94
N ARG A 10 5.39 14.05 3.14
CA ARG A 10 5.41 12.59 3.31
C ARG A 10 4.05 11.98 2.98
N ARG A 11 2.97 12.61 3.39
CA ARG A 11 1.62 12.18 3.02
C ARG A 11 1.44 12.19 1.50
N GLU A 12 1.88 13.24 0.85
CA GLU A 12 1.82 13.34 -0.61
C GLU A 12 2.67 12.27 -1.27
N THR A 13 3.86 12.00 -0.73
CA THR A 13 4.76 10.95 -1.25
C THR A 13 4.10 9.58 -1.21
N ILE A 14 3.35 9.26 -0.15
CA ILE A 14 2.60 8.01 -0.08
C ILE A 14 1.58 7.91 -1.21
N GLY A 15 0.82 8.98 -1.44
CA GLY A 15 -0.12 9.02 -2.55
C GLY A 15 0.55 8.82 -3.90
N ARG A 16 1.70 9.45 -4.09
CA ARG A 16 2.47 9.31 -5.33
C ARG A 16 3.01 7.89 -5.53
N PHE A 17 3.37 7.21 -4.44
CA PHE A 17 3.80 5.82 -4.50
C PHE A 17 2.71 4.94 -5.13
N PHE A 18 1.50 5.01 -4.61
CA PHE A 18 0.39 4.20 -5.12
C PHE A 18 -0.03 4.61 -6.53
N ALA A 19 -0.05 5.93 -6.81
CA ALA A 19 -0.39 6.42 -8.14
C ALA A 19 0.63 5.97 -9.19
N ALA A 20 1.91 5.94 -8.83
CA ALA A 20 2.97 5.51 -9.74
C ALA A 20 2.81 4.03 -10.12
N ILE A 21 2.52 3.17 -9.16
CA ILE A 21 2.30 1.75 -9.44
C ILE A 21 1.07 1.57 -10.33
N GLN A 22 -0.04 2.18 -9.96
CA GLN A 22 -1.29 2.05 -10.70
C GLN A 22 -1.15 2.55 -12.15
N GLY A 23 -0.39 3.62 -12.34
CA GLY A 23 -0.17 4.19 -13.67
C GLY A 23 0.95 3.54 -14.45
N GLY A 24 1.68 2.60 -13.86
CA GLY A 24 2.84 2.01 -14.51
C GLY A 24 3.99 2.98 -14.70
N ASP A 25 4.06 4.03 -13.89
CA ASP A 25 5.12 5.03 -13.96
C ASP A 25 6.26 4.62 -13.02
N TYR A 26 7.11 3.75 -13.52
CA TYR A 26 8.16 3.14 -12.69
C TYR A 26 9.31 4.11 -12.38
N ALA A 27 9.50 5.12 -13.21
CA ALA A 27 10.46 6.19 -12.91
C ALA A 27 9.99 6.99 -11.68
N ALA A 28 8.71 7.34 -11.64
CA ALA A 28 8.12 8.04 -10.49
C ALA A 28 8.16 7.17 -9.23
N LEU A 29 7.92 5.86 -9.38
CA LEU A 29 8.00 4.93 -8.26
C LEU A 29 9.41 4.93 -7.64
N GLN A 30 10.43 4.86 -8.48
CA GLN A 30 11.81 4.88 -8.04
C GLN A 30 12.16 6.17 -7.30
N GLU A 31 11.60 7.30 -7.74
CA GLU A 31 11.88 8.61 -7.16
C GLU A 31 11.37 8.79 -5.73
N VAL A 32 10.35 8.05 -5.32
CA VAL A 32 9.78 8.18 -3.98
C VAL A 32 10.39 7.22 -2.96
N LEU A 33 11.29 6.35 -3.40
CA LEU A 33 11.94 5.34 -2.57
C LEU A 33 13.42 5.68 -2.37
N THR A 34 13.96 5.35 -1.19
CA THR A 34 15.42 5.37 -1.04
C THR A 34 16.02 4.26 -1.93
N PRO A 35 17.26 4.42 -2.41
CA PRO A 35 17.86 3.39 -3.27
C PRO A 35 17.92 2.01 -2.64
N ASP A 36 18.06 1.94 -1.32
CA ASP A 36 18.13 0.70 -0.55
C ASP A 36 16.81 0.38 0.17
N ALA A 37 15.69 0.93 -0.29
CA ALA A 37 14.38 0.70 0.32
C ALA A 37 14.06 -0.78 0.43
N ILE A 38 13.41 -1.16 1.53
CA ILE A 38 13.03 -2.54 1.80
C ILE A 38 11.52 -2.63 1.90
N THR A 39 10.93 -3.56 1.16
CA THR A 39 9.52 -3.91 1.28
C THR A 39 9.43 -5.32 1.84
N ARG A 40 8.63 -5.50 2.88
CA ARG A 40 8.41 -6.81 3.50
C ARG A 40 6.98 -7.25 3.33
N TRP A 41 6.83 -8.52 2.99
CA TRP A 41 5.54 -9.20 2.90
C TRP A 41 5.55 -10.38 3.89
N PRO A 42 5.18 -10.11 5.16
CA PRO A 42 5.28 -11.14 6.21
C PRO A 42 4.49 -12.40 5.92
N GLN A 43 3.36 -12.29 5.21
CA GLN A 43 2.48 -13.43 4.95
C GLN A 43 3.11 -14.48 4.03
N SER A 44 3.97 -14.05 3.11
CA SER A 44 4.71 -14.97 2.26
C SER A 44 6.15 -15.19 2.76
N GLY A 45 6.58 -14.37 3.72
CA GLY A 45 7.95 -14.41 4.23
C GLY A 45 8.96 -13.75 3.29
N GLU A 46 8.49 -12.96 2.32
CA GLU A 46 9.36 -12.34 1.34
C GLU A 46 9.83 -10.97 1.77
N ARG A 47 11.00 -10.60 1.28
CA ARG A 47 11.55 -9.25 1.41
C ARG A 47 12.11 -8.82 0.06
N ILE A 48 11.70 -7.63 -0.37
CA ILE A 48 12.21 -7.01 -1.59
C ILE A 48 13.26 -6.00 -1.15
N THR A 49 14.50 -6.18 -1.58
CA THR A 49 15.61 -5.30 -1.21
C THR A 49 15.99 -4.40 -2.36
N GLY A 50 15.89 -3.08 -2.13
CA GLY A 50 16.27 -2.07 -3.10
C GLY A 50 15.10 -1.55 -3.90
N ALA A 51 15.17 -0.24 -4.25
CA ALA A 51 14.15 0.42 -5.06
C ALA A 51 13.98 -0.25 -6.42
N MET A 52 15.08 -0.64 -7.05
CA MET A 52 15.02 -1.29 -8.37
C MET A 52 14.35 -2.65 -8.32
N SER A 53 14.58 -3.43 -7.25
CA SER A 53 13.89 -4.71 -7.10
C SER A 53 12.39 -4.50 -6.93
N CYS A 54 11.98 -3.47 -6.19
CA CYS A 54 10.58 -3.11 -6.05
C CYS A 54 9.96 -2.78 -7.42
N VAL A 55 10.63 -1.96 -8.20
CA VAL A 55 10.20 -1.63 -9.57
C VAL A 55 10.03 -2.89 -10.40
N ARG A 56 11.01 -3.80 -10.35
CA ARG A 56 10.98 -5.06 -11.12
C ARG A 56 9.80 -5.94 -10.76
N VAL A 57 9.47 -6.02 -9.48
CA VAL A 57 8.32 -6.81 -9.04
C VAL A 57 7.04 -6.28 -9.68
N TYR A 58 6.80 -4.97 -9.59
CA TYR A 58 5.57 -4.39 -10.14
C TYR A 58 5.56 -4.37 -11.66
N GLU A 59 6.71 -4.18 -12.30
CA GLU A 59 6.85 -4.29 -13.77
C GLU A 59 6.44 -5.66 -14.29
N ASN A 60 6.73 -6.70 -13.52
CA ASN A 60 6.52 -8.09 -13.93
C ASN A 60 5.30 -8.73 -13.29
N TYR A 61 4.45 -7.95 -12.64
CA TYR A 61 3.29 -8.51 -11.97
C TYR A 61 2.33 -9.11 -13.01
N PRO A 62 1.93 -10.40 -12.83
CA PRO A 62 1.03 -11.05 -13.78
C PRO A 62 -0.30 -10.30 -13.90
N GLY A 63 -0.71 -10.00 -15.12
CA GLY A 63 -1.95 -9.26 -15.37
C GLY A 63 -1.81 -7.75 -15.28
N GLY A 64 -0.60 -7.25 -15.05
CA GLY A 64 -0.33 -5.81 -14.97
C GLY A 64 -0.50 -5.23 -13.58
N PRO A 65 -0.27 -3.92 -13.44
CA PRO A 65 -0.36 -3.27 -12.15
C PRO A 65 -1.79 -3.24 -11.61
N PRO A 66 -1.94 -3.20 -10.27
CA PRO A 66 -3.27 -3.13 -9.66
C PRO A 66 -3.88 -1.75 -9.77
N SER A 67 -5.20 -1.68 -9.54
CA SER A 67 -5.87 -0.43 -9.19
C SER A 67 -5.95 -0.31 -7.69
N TYR A 68 -5.72 0.89 -7.17
CA TYR A 68 -5.79 1.12 -5.73
C TYR A 68 -6.94 2.07 -5.38
N ALA A 69 -7.64 1.76 -4.31
CA ALA A 69 -8.51 2.71 -3.64
C ALA A 69 -7.96 2.92 -2.24
N VAL A 70 -7.33 4.07 -2.02
CA VAL A 70 -6.75 4.41 -0.72
C VAL A 70 -7.87 4.95 0.15
N HIS A 71 -8.17 4.23 1.23
CA HIS A 71 -9.22 4.61 2.15
C HIS A 71 -8.73 5.67 3.13
N ARG A 72 -7.55 5.45 3.70
CA ARG A 72 -7.03 6.35 4.72
C ARG A 72 -5.51 6.29 4.75
N ILE A 73 -4.90 7.47 4.89
CA ILE A 73 -3.48 7.61 5.19
C ILE A 73 -3.41 8.33 6.53
N SER A 74 -2.74 7.71 7.49
CA SER A 74 -2.62 8.26 8.84
C SER A 74 -1.22 8.07 9.37
N GLY A 75 -0.86 8.85 10.38
CA GLY A 75 0.45 8.80 10.99
C GLY A 75 1.05 10.18 11.13
N GLY A 76 2.36 10.21 11.29
CA GLY A 76 3.13 11.44 11.43
C GLY A 76 4.58 11.10 11.70
N GLY A 77 5.48 12.05 11.44
CA GLY A 77 6.89 11.80 11.59
C GLY A 77 7.38 10.72 10.65
N ASP A 78 8.12 9.76 11.18
CA ASP A 78 8.79 8.75 10.36
C ASP A 78 7.92 7.54 10.02
N VAL A 79 6.78 7.35 10.71
CA VAL A 79 5.95 6.15 10.53
C VAL A 79 4.52 6.52 10.16
N TRP A 80 4.06 5.92 9.05
CA TRP A 80 2.74 6.17 8.49
C TRP A 80 2.05 4.85 8.19
N VAL A 81 0.72 4.90 8.10
CA VAL A 81 -0.10 3.74 7.75
C VAL A 81 -1.03 4.13 6.62
N ALA A 82 -1.08 3.29 5.59
CA ALA A 82 -2.06 3.42 4.51
C ALA A 82 -3.00 2.22 4.55
N GLU A 83 -4.30 2.49 4.55
CA GLU A 83 -5.35 1.48 4.47
C GLU A 83 -5.97 1.57 3.09
N LEU A 84 -5.96 0.47 2.35
CA LEU A 84 -6.37 0.51 0.95
C LEU A 84 -6.93 -0.83 0.49
N VAL A 85 -7.61 -0.77 -0.64
CA VAL A 85 -7.99 -1.96 -1.39
C VAL A 85 -7.20 -1.96 -2.69
N ALA A 86 -6.56 -3.08 -2.97
CA ALA A 86 -5.84 -3.29 -4.22
C ALA A 86 -6.63 -4.27 -5.07
N ASP A 87 -6.91 -3.88 -6.31
CA ASP A 87 -7.68 -4.69 -7.25
C ASP A 87 -6.74 -5.16 -8.36
N TYR A 88 -6.41 -6.44 -8.31
CA TYR A 88 -5.54 -7.09 -9.28
C TYR A 88 -6.39 -7.91 -10.24
N SER A 89 -5.79 -8.38 -11.33
CA SER A 89 -6.48 -9.24 -12.29
C SER A 89 -7.00 -10.54 -11.65
N ASP A 90 -6.34 -11.01 -10.59
CA ASP A 90 -6.70 -12.25 -9.88
C ASP A 90 -7.64 -12.03 -8.70
N GLY A 91 -8.00 -10.79 -8.40
CA GLY A 91 -8.96 -10.52 -7.33
C GLY A 91 -8.62 -9.28 -6.51
N ARG A 92 -9.45 -9.08 -5.50
CA ARG A 92 -9.38 -7.93 -4.61
C ARG A 92 -8.65 -8.31 -3.33
N TRP A 93 -7.74 -7.42 -2.91
CA TRP A 93 -6.92 -7.61 -1.73
C TRP A 93 -7.08 -6.41 -0.79
N TYR A 94 -7.48 -6.68 0.44
CA TYR A 94 -7.53 -5.65 1.49
C TYR A 94 -6.14 -5.53 2.08
N THR A 95 -5.61 -4.32 2.09
CA THR A 95 -4.18 -4.11 2.36
C THR A 95 -3.98 -3.02 3.40
N VAL A 96 -3.03 -3.27 4.30
CA VAL A 96 -2.51 -2.25 5.21
C VAL A 96 -1.01 -2.20 5.00
N SER A 97 -0.51 -1.00 4.68
CA SER A 97 0.92 -0.76 4.52
C SER A 97 1.42 0.10 5.67
N VAL A 98 2.45 -0.38 6.37
CA VAL A 98 3.16 0.41 7.36
C VAL A 98 4.40 0.97 6.67
N ILE A 99 4.51 2.29 6.63
CA ILE A 99 5.47 3.01 5.80
C ILE A 99 6.41 3.80 6.68
N GLU A 100 7.71 3.58 6.52
CA GLU A 100 8.73 4.28 7.29
C GLU A 100 9.59 5.13 6.35
N PHE A 101 9.81 6.37 6.76
CA PHE A 101 10.55 7.36 5.98
C PHE A 101 11.97 7.56 6.48
N ASP A 102 12.84 7.87 5.55
CA ASP A 102 14.14 8.46 5.82
C ASP A 102 14.16 9.79 5.06
N GLY A 103 14.08 10.90 5.81
CA GLY A 103 13.89 12.22 5.19
C GLY A 103 12.61 12.26 4.38
N PRO A 104 12.66 12.74 3.13
CA PRO A 104 11.46 12.84 2.29
C PRO A 104 11.09 11.55 1.57
N LEU A 105 11.90 10.49 1.67
CA LEU A 105 11.73 9.28 0.88
C LEU A 105 11.31 8.08 1.74
N ILE A 106 10.57 7.18 1.12
CA ILE A 106 10.16 5.93 1.76
C ILE A 106 11.37 5.00 1.83
N ALA A 107 11.72 4.57 3.05
CA ALA A 107 12.84 3.68 3.29
C ALA A 107 12.40 2.24 3.56
N ARG A 108 11.24 2.06 4.15
CA ARG A 108 10.71 0.72 4.47
C ARG A 108 9.20 0.69 4.33
N MET A 109 8.71 -0.43 3.84
CA MET A 109 7.28 -0.72 3.84
C MET A 109 7.06 -2.14 4.32
N THR A 110 6.05 -2.32 5.15
CA THR A 110 5.58 -3.64 5.53
C THR A 110 4.12 -3.73 5.12
N ASP A 111 3.80 -4.65 4.21
CA ASP A 111 2.46 -4.80 3.68
C ASP A 111 1.81 -6.06 4.25
N TYR A 112 0.63 -5.88 4.84
CA TYR A 112 -0.24 -6.97 5.25
C TYR A 112 -1.45 -6.96 4.33
N PHE A 113 -1.77 -8.09 3.71
CA PHE A 113 -2.85 -8.12 2.74
C PHE A 113 -3.58 -9.46 2.79
N GLY A 114 -4.85 -9.43 2.46
CA GLY A 114 -5.66 -10.62 2.42
C GLY A 114 -6.83 -10.48 1.47
N PRO A 115 -7.28 -11.59 0.88
CA PRO A 115 -8.45 -11.56 0.01
C PRO A 115 -9.73 -11.40 0.81
N SER A 116 -10.81 -11.04 0.14
CA SER A 116 -12.13 -11.14 0.75
C SER A 116 -12.49 -12.61 0.97
N PHE A 117 -13.34 -12.87 1.94
CA PHE A 117 -13.81 -14.21 2.22
C PHE A 117 -15.27 -14.15 2.70
N ALA A 118 -15.97 -15.26 2.56
CA ALA A 118 -17.37 -15.35 3.01
C ALA A 118 -17.43 -15.33 4.54
N ALA A 119 -18.32 -14.51 5.08
CA ALA A 119 -18.53 -14.47 6.52
C ALA A 119 -19.10 -15.80 7.00
N PRO A 120 -18.50 -16.43 8.04
CA PRO A 120 -19.01 -17.69 8.56
C PRO A 120 -20.34 -17.50 9.31
N GLU A 121 -21.20 -18.50 9.24
CA GLU A 121 -22.54 -18.41 9.83
C GLU A 121 -22.55 -18.38 11.35
N TRP A 122 -21.53 -18.95 12.00
CA TRP A 122 -21.59 -19.12 13.46
C TRP A 122 -21.71 -17.80 14.22
N ARG A 123 -21.28 -16.69 13.62
CA ARG A 123 -21.33 -15.37 14.26
C ARG A 123 -22.41 -14.44 13.70
N ALA A 124 -23.22 -14.94 12.77
CA ALA A 124 -24.18 -14.11 12.05
C ALA A 124 -25.17 -13.37 12.96
N ALA A 125 -25.53 -13.96 14.11
CA ALA A 125 -26.48 -13.36 15.04
C ALA A 125 -25.94 -12.09 15.72
N TRP A 126 -24.64 -11.89 15.73
CA TRP A 126 -23.99 -10.81 16.47
C TRP A 126 -23.21 -9.84 15.59
N VAL A 127 -23.23 -10.02 14.29
CA VAL A 127 -22.53 -9.13 13.36
C VAL A 127 -23.50 -8.60 12.32
N GLU A 128 -23.14 -7.47 11.75
CA GLU A 128 -23.92 -6.84 10.68
C GLU A 128 -23.02 -6.74 9.43
N ARG A 129 -23.65 -6.62 8.28
CA ARG A 129 -22.92 -6.31 7.06
C ARG A 129 -22.51 -4.85 7.11
N ASP A 130 -21.25 -4.58 6.82
CA ASP A 130 -20.73 -3.23 6.79
C ASP A 130 -21.04 -2.61 5.42
N GLU A 131 -21.82 -1.54 5.43
CA GLU A 131 -22.17 -0.80 4.21
C GLU A 131 -20.99 0.02 3.71
N LEU A 132 -20.04 0.32 4.58
CA LEU A 132 -18.86 1.11 4.24
C LEU A 132 -17.80 0.19 3.68
N THR A 133 -17.82 -0.03 2.38
CA THR A 133 -16.86 -0.90 1.72
C THR A 133 -15.71 -0.08 1.14
N LEU A 134 -14.51 -0.67 1.16
CA LEU A 134 -13.33 -0.10 0.51
C LEU A 134 -13.32 -0.61 -0.94
N GLU A 135 -14.01 0.12 -1.82
CA GLU A 135 -14.21 -0.31 -3.20
C GLU A 135 -13.27 0.45 -4.13
N PRO A 136 -12.34 -0.23 -4.82
CA PRO A 136 -11.49 0.45 -5.80
C PRO A 136 -12.33 1.10 -6.90
N GLY A 137 -11.97 2.33 -7.28
CA GLY A 137 -12.65 3.04 -8.34
C GLY A 137 -13.94 3.72 -7.94
N GLN A 138 -14.38 3.59 -6.70
CA GLN A 138 -15.48 4.39 -6.19
C GLN A 138 -14.95 5.75 -5.73
N SER A 139 -15.40 6.79 -6.36
CA SER A 139 -15.18 8.14 -5.87
C SER A 139 -16.27 8.40 -4.85
N GLY A 140 -15.86 8.62 -3.65
CA GLY A 140 -16.69 8.79 -2.48
C GLY A 140 -17.86 9.71 -2.62
#